data_f601c3bde5374525b41ff2aa3b248e03
#
_entry.id   f601c3bde5374525b41ff2aa3b248e03
#
_cell.length_a   1.000
_cell.length_b   1.000
_cell.length_c   1.000
_cell.angle_alpha   90.00
_cell.angle_beta   90.00
_cell.angle_gamma   90.00
#
_symmetry.space_group_name_H-M   'P 1'
#
loop_
_entity.id
_entity.type
_entity.pdbx_description
1 polymer ?
#
loop_
_entity_poly.entity_id
_entity_poly.type
_entity_poly.pdbx_seq_one_letter_code
_entity_poly.pdbx_strand_id
1 'polypeptide(L)'
;MCIRDRNNSGGIQGGISNGEMLKMRIAFKPTATIRKEQKTVNSAGKEVMMKAVGRHDPCVLPRAVPMVDAMIALVIADHVLLNHAQCGLIN
;
A
#
# COMPACT_ATOMS: atom_id res chain seq x y z
N MET A 1 24.58 13.42 -15.76
CA MET A 1 24.27 12.18 -15.03
C MET A 1 23.19 11.41 -15.77
N CYS A 2 23.48 10.21 -16.20
CA CYS A 2 22.52 9.45 -16.97
C CYS A 2 21.57 8.70 -16.03
N ILE A 3 20.26 8.87 -16.20
CA ILE A 3 19.23 8.18 -15.41
C ILE A 3 19.39 6.67 -15.54
N ARG A 4 19.88 6.19 -16.69
CA ARG A 4 20.05 4.78 -16.97
C ARG A 4 21.06 4.08 -16.06
N ASP A 5 22.01 4.82 -15.51
CA ASP A 5 23.06 4.26 -14.67
C ASP A 5 22.63 4.11 -13.21
N ARG A 6 21.55 4.78 -12.83
CA ARG A 6 21.08 4.84 -11.45
C ARG A 6 19.55 4.97 -11.39
N ASN A 7 18.93 4.24 -10.52
CA ASN A 7 17.50 4.33 -10.25
C ASN A 7 17.28 4.68 -8.78
N ASN A 8 17.73 5.86 -8.38
CA ASN A 8 17.61 6.32 -6.99
C ASN A 8 16.24 6.94 -6.67
N SER A 9 15.42 7.17 -7.69
CA SER A 9 14.10 7.80 -7.56
C SER A 9 12.95 6.81 -7.74
N GLY A 10 13.24 5.51 -7.79
CA GLY A 10 12.21 4.49 -7.93
C GLY A 10 11.45 4.52 -9.26
N GLY A 11 12.04 5.07 -10.32
CA GLY A 11 11.46 5.12 -11.67
C GLY A 11 10.48 6.27 -11.91
N ILE A 12 10.24 7.11 -10.89
CA ILE A 12 9.33 8.25 -10.99
C ILE A 12 10.00 9.49 -10.43
N GLN A 13 10.01 10.55 -11.21
CA GLN A 13 10.58 11.84 -10.82
C GLN A 13 9.57 12.94 -11.12
N GLY A 14 9.20 13.71 -10.11
CA GLY A 14 8.21 14.77 -10.25
C GLY A 14 6.84 14.27 -10.75
N GLY A 15 6.48 13.04 -10.43
CA GLY A 15 5.23 12.43 -10.88
C GLY A 15 5.27 11.85 -12.29
N ILE A 16 6.43 11.87 -12.94
CA ILE A 16 6.59 11.38 -14.32
C ILE A 16 7.51 10.16 -14.31
N SER A 17 7.10 9.07 -14.96
CA SER A 17 7.93 7.89 -15.12
C SER A 17 9.12 8.19 -16.06
N ASN A 18 10.28 7.64 -15.72
CA ASN A 18 11.52 7.90 -16.45
C ASN A 18 12.00 6.71 -17.32
N GLY A 19 11.16 5.68 -17.44
CA GLY A 19 11.50 4.47 -18.20
C GLY A 19 12.26 3.41 -17.43
N GLU A 20 12.64 3.69 -16.19
CA GLU A 20 13.31 2.73 -15.32
C GLU A 20 12.29 1.89 -14.54
N MET A 21 12.77 0.84 -13.86
CA MET A 21 11.92 0.00 -13.04
C MET A 21 11.22 0.83 -11.97
N LEU A 22 9.90 0.69 -11.88
CA LEU A 22 9.11 1.34 -10.83
C LEU A 22 9.27 0.57 -9.52
N LYS A 23 9.75 1.25 -8.50
CA LYS A 23 9.93 0.70 -7.17
C LYS A 23 9.07 1.46 -6.18
N MET A 24 8.26 0.72 -5.42
CA MET A 24 7.36 1.31 -4.44
C MET A 24 7.45 0.58 -3.11
N ARG A 25 7.27 1.31 -2.03
CA ARG A 25 7.14 0.75 -0.69
C ARG A 25 5.93 1.34 -0.04
N ILE A 26 5.16 0.49 0.62
CA ILE A 26 3.91 0.89 1.26
C ILE A 26 3.97 0.42 2.71
N ALA A 27 3.74 1.34 3.64
CA ALA A 27 3.63 1.04 5.05
C ALA A 27 2.17 0.85 5.41
N PHE A 28 1.83 -0.32 5.92
CA PHE A 28 0.48 -0.60 6.39
C PHE A 28 0.37 -0.36 7.88
N LYS A 29 -0.77 0.18 8.29
CA LYS A 29 -1.11 0.25 9.70
C LYS A 29 -1.21 -1.18 10.24
N PRO A 30 -0.61 -1.49 11.40
CA PRO A 30 -0.80 -2.79 12.03
C PRO A 30 -2.26 -3.09 12.32
N THR A 31 -2.59 -4.37 12.46
CA THR A 31 -3.93 -4.79 12.83
C THR A 31 -4.34 -4.12 14.14
N ALA A 32 -5.53 -3.52 14.15
CA ALA A 32 -6.02 -2.77 15.30
C ALA A 32 -6.40 -3.68 16.47
N THR A 33 -6.74 -4.94 16.18
CA THR A 33 -7.20 -5.90 17.19
C THR A 33 -6.09 -6.86 17.57
N ILE A 34 -5.71 -6.87 18.84
CA ILE A 34 -4.71 -7.76 19.39
C ILE A 34 -5.34 -8.61 20.51
N ARG A 35 -4.88 -9.87 20.62
CA ARG A 35 -5.36 -10.82 21.63
C ARG A 35 -4.60 -10.68 22.95
N LYS A 36 -4.37 -9.46 23.37
CA LYS A 36 -3.66 -9.14 24.60
C LYS A 36 -4.62 -8.42 25.55
N GLU A 37 -4.54 -8.75 26.81
CA GLU A 37 -5.32 -8.06 27.83
C GLU A 37 -4.95 -6.58 27.87
N GLN A 38 -5.97 -5.73 27.90
CA GLN A 38 -5.82 -4.29 27.91
C GLN A 38 -6.70 -3.68 28.97
N LYS A 39 -6.20 -2.66 29.65
CA LYS A 39 -6.99 -1.88 30.58
C LYS A 39 -7.94 -0.98 29.80
N THR A 40 -9.21 -1.02 30.19
CA THR A 40 -10.23 -0.15 29.63
C THR A 40 -11.27 0.17 30.71
N VAL A 41 -12.26 0.96 30.36
CA VAL A 41 -13.36 1.27 31.26
C VAL A 41 -14.66 0.68 30.71
N ASN A 42 -15.53 0.20 31.58
CA ASN A 42 -16.85 -0.28 31.18
C ASN A 42 -17.85 0.90 31.10
N SER A 43 -19.08 0.62 30.73
CA SER A 43 -20.15 1.63 30.64
C SER A 43 -20.48 2.31 31.98
N ALA A 44 -20.10 1.70 33.09
CA ALA A 44 -20.25 2.27 34.45
C ALA A 44 -19.03 3.12 34.85
N GLY A 45 -18.02 3.29 34.02
CA GLY A 45 -16.81 4.06 34.28
C GLY A 45 -15.79 3.37 35.16
N LYS A 46 -15.93 2.07 35.40
CA LYS A 46 -14.96 1.28 36.18
C LYS A 46 -13.88 0.71 35.30
N GLU A 47 -12.64 0.66 35.79
CA GLU A 47 -11.54 0.01 35.11
C GLU A 47 -11.77 -1.48 35.03
N VAL A 48 -11.66 -2.02 33.83
CA VAL A 48 -11.77 -3.46 33.54
C VAL A 48 -10.65 -3.90 32.60
N MET A 49 -10.32 -5.19 32.66
CA MET A 49 -9.41 -5.80 31.71
C MET A 49 -10.23 -6.32 30.54
N MET A 50 -9.80 -5.97 29.32
CA MET A 50 -10.43 -6.43 28.10
C MET A 50 -9.46 -7.21 27.26
N LYS A 51 -9.93 -8.33 26.71
CA LYS A 51 -9.19 -9.14 25.74
C LYS A 51 -10.08 -9.37 24.54
N ALA A 52 -9.61 -9.02 23.37
CA ALA A 52 -10.34 -9.29 22.15
C ALA A 52 -10.36 -10.79 21.86
N VAL A 53 -11.54 -11.35 21.63
CA VAL A 53 -11.74 -12.76 21.24
C VAL A 53 -12.39 -12.81 19.89
N GLY A 54 -12.09 -13.88 19.15
CA GLY A 54 -12.61 -14.11 17.82
C GLY A 54 -11.49 -14.33 16.81
N ARG A 55 -11.89 -14.43 15.54
CA ARG A 55 -10.91 -14.59 14.45
C ARG A 55 -10.40 -13.24 14.02
N HIS A 56 -9.13 -12.98 14.31
CA HIS A 56 -8.43 -11.77 13.86
C HIS A 56 -7.12 -12.17 13.18
N ASP A 57 -6.81 -11.51 12.08
CA ASP A 57 -5.55 -11.75 11.38
C ASP A 57 -4.39 -11.17 12.19
N PRO A 58 -3.33 -11.95 12.44
CA PRO A 58 -2.15 -11.43 13.14
C PRO A 58 -1.39 -10.40 12.30
N CYS A 59 -1.49 -10.49 10.96
CA CYS A 59 -0.84 -9.59 10.03
C CYS A 59 -1.68 -9.49 8.75
N VAL A 60 -1.92 -8.27 8.28
CA VAL A 60 -2.70 -8.05 7.05
C VAL A 60 -1.83 -8.06 5.79
N LEU A 61 -0.51 -8.04 5.91
CA LEU A 61 0.40 -7.90 4.77
C LEU A 61 0.24 -9.02 3.73
N PRO A 62 0.13 -10.31 4.08
CA PRO A 62 -0.07 -11.35 3.10
C PRO A 62 -1.35 -11.18 2.26
N ARG A 63 -2.40 -10.62 2.84
CA ARG A 63 -3.64 -10.31 2.12
C ARG A 63 -3.56 -9.02 1.34
N ALA A 64 -2.73 -8.08 1.80
CA ALA A 64 -2.60 -6.77 1.18
C ALA A 64 -1.80 -6.81 -0.13
N VAL A 65 -0.89 -7.75 -0.30
CA VAL A 65 -0.04 -7.84 -1.50
C VAL A 65 -0.85 -7.93 -2.79
N PRO A 66 -1.82 -8.84 -2.97
CA PRO A 66 -2.64 -8.86 -4.17
C PRO A 66 -3.45 -7.58 -4.38
N MET A 67 -3.93 -6.95 -3.31
CA MET A 67 -4.69 -5.71 -3.38
C MET A 67 -3.83 -4.56 -3.89
N VAL A 68 -2.60 -4.45 -3.40
CA VAL A 68 -1.65 -3.44 -3.84
C VAL A 68 -1.30 -3.65 -5.31
N ASP A 69 -1.00 -4.89 -5.71
CA ASP A 69 -0.69 -5.23 -7.10
C ASP A 69 -1.84 -4.84 -8.03
N ALA A 70 -3.09 -5.14 -7.64
CA ALA A 70 -4.26 -4.80 -8.41
C ALA A 70 -4.44 -3.28 -8.56
N MET A 71 -4.26 -2.52 -7.50
CA MET A 71 -4.37 -1.07 -7.53
C MET A 71 -3.30 -0.42 -8.39
N ILE A 72 -2.06 -0.89 -8.29
CA ILE A 72 -0.97 -0.41 -9.13
C ILE A 72 -1.26 -0.70 -10.61
N ALA A 73 -1.73 -1.90 -10.92
CA ALA A 73 -2.09 -2.29 -12.28
C ALA A 73 -3.20 -1.39 -12.85
N LEU A 74 -4.22 -1.08 -12.06
CA LEU A 74 -5.31 -0.19 -12.48
C LEU A 74 -4.81 1.22 -12.80
N VAL A 75 -3.98 1.79 -11.94
CA VAL A 75 -3.43 3.14 -12.12
C VAL A 75 -2.54 3.19 -13.36
N ILE A 76 -1.66 2.21 -13.53
CA ILE A 76 -0.76 2.16 -14.70
C ILE A 76 -1.56 1.96 -15.98
N ALA A 77 -2.57 1.09 -15.99
CA ALA A 77 -3.42 0.88 -17.15
C ALA A 77 -4.14 2.16 -17.57
N ASP A 78 -4.64 2.93 -16.62
CA ASP A 78 -5.28 4.22 -16.88
C ASP A 78 -4.31 5.19 -17.55
N HIS A 79 -3.11 5.33 -17.01
CA HIS A 79 -2.08 6.19 -17.60
C HIS A 79 -1.61 5.74 -18.98
N VAL A 80 -1.50 4.43 -19.21
CA VAL A 80 -1.17 3.89 -20.53
C VAL A 80 -2.24 4.25 -21.55
N LEU A 81 -3.51 4.11 -21.18
CA LEU A 81 -4.63 4.47 -22.06
C LEU A 81 -4.68 5.96 -22.35
N LEU A 82 -4.45 6.80 -21.34
CA LEU A 82 -4.38 8.25 -21.50
C LEU A 82 -3.23 8.65 -22.45
N ASN A 83 -2.08 8.07 -22.24
CA ASN A 83 -0.93 8.33 -23.12
C ASN A 83 -1.20 7.87 -24.56
N HIS A 84 -1.80 6.71 -24.74
CA HIS A 84 -2.17 6.21 -26.05
C HIS A 84 -3.18 7.14 -26.74
N ALA A 85 -4.15 7.67 -26.00
CA ALA A 85 -5.13 8.60 -26.55
C ALA A 85 -4.52 9.91 -27.04
N GLN A 86 -3.45 10.38 -26.37
CA GLN A 86 -2.81 11.65 -26.70
C GLN A 86 -1.66 11.50 -27.72
N CYS A 87 -0.88 10.44 -27.58
CA CYS A 87 0.37 10.27 -28.33
C CYS A 87 0.30 9.19 -29.39
N GLY A 88 -0.80 8.44 -29.46
CA GLY A 88 -0.95 7.32 -30.37
C GLY A 88 -0.27 6.03 -29.89
N LEU A 89 -0.11 5.06 -30.77
CA LEU A 89 0.44 3.76 -30.45
C LEU A 89 1.86 3.86 -29.90
N ILE A 90 2.09 3.17 -28.81
CA ILE A 90 3.41 2.97 -28.23
C ILE A 90 4.05 1.80 -28.95
N ASN A 91 5.14 2.06 -29.62
CA ASN A 91 5.93 1.03 -30.26
C ASN A 91 6.97 0.47 -29.30
#